data_a54d0ce9af6f726795fb824c4e38920e
#
_entry.id   a54d0ce9af6f726795fb824c4e38920e
#
_cell.length_a   1.000
_cell.length_b   1.000
_cell.length_c   1.000
_cell.angle_alpha   90.00
_cell.angle_beta   90.00
_cell.angle_gamma   90.00
#
_symmetry.space_group_name_H-M   'P 1'
#
loop_
_entity.id
_entity.type
_entity.pdbx_description
1 polymer ?
#
loop_
_entity_poly.entity_id
_entity_poly.type
_entity_poly.pdbx_seq_one_letter_code
_entity_poly.pdbx_strand_id
1 'polypeptide(L)'
;MNSERITLIGAPPSPYTRKMISLLRYRHINYEIIWGDPGTILDSDEIFTKFNIEKPKPALLPTFILPNKDGEMEAVTDSTPILRRFEKEYLERSVIPDNPVLSFLNFLLEDFGDEWATKYMFHYRWHFKEDAENAASLLPLNHNASLPDEHWKQFSDYIGPRQIERLWVVGSNEKTAPVIEESYKRFLAIMEKHLA
;
A
#
# COMPACT_ATOMS: atom_id res chain seq x y z
N MET A 1 6.69 -22.67 16.47
CA MET A 1 6.02 -21.40 16.22
C MET A 1 7.07 -20.31 16.35
N ASN A 2 7.42 -19.66 15.23
CA ASN A 2 8.40 -18.59 15.27
C ASN A 2 7.78 -17.41 16.02
N SER A 3 8.22 -17.13 17.23
CA SER A 3 7.71 -16.03 18.05
C SER A 3 8.37 -14.67 17.68
N GLU A 4 9.15 -14.66 16.63
CA GLU A 4 9.78 -13.44 16.14
C GLU A 4 8.74 -12.54 15.48
N ARG A 5 8.71 -11.30 15.95
CA ARG A 5 7.81 -10.27 15.45
C ARG A 5 8.34 -9.74 14.14
N ILE A 6 7.52 -9.79 13.09
CA ILE A 6 7.84 -9.18 11.80
C ILE A 6 7.85 -7.67 11.94
N THR A 7 8.87 -6.99 11.42
CA THR A 7 8.90 -5.54 11.32
C THR A 7 8.48 -5.09 9.93
N LEU A 8 7.56 -4.13 9.90
CA LEU A 8 7.02 -3.56 8.66
C LEU A 8 7.07 -2.03 8.74
N ILE A 9 7.61 -1.41 7.71
CA ILE A 9 7.62 0.03 7.50
C ILE A 9 6.47 0.37 6.57
N GLY A 10 5.59 1.29 6.96
CA GLY A 10 4.41 1.60 6.18
C GLY A 10 3.84 2.99 6.42
N ALA A 11 2.90 3.40 5.57
CA ALA A 11 2.18 4.66 5.71
C ALA A 11 0.67 4.43 5.68
N PRO A 12 -0.12 5.13 6.53
CA PRO A 12 -1.57 4.98 6.62
C PRO A 12 -2.32 5.15 5.28
N PRO A 13 -1.93 6.09 4.39
CA PRO A 13 -2.60 6.29 3.11
C PRO A 13 -2.18 5.31 2.01
N SER A 14 -1.19 4.44 2.25
CA SER A 14 -0.72 3.45 1.28
C SER A 14 -1.69 2.26 1.20
N PRO A 15 -2.30 1.97 0.04
CA PRO A 15 -3.18 0.81 -0.14
C PRO A 15 -2.44 -0.51 0.11
N TYR A 16 -1.21 -0.63 -0.35
CA TYR A 16 -0.40 -1.83 -0.15
C TYR A 16 0.03 -2.04 1.31
N THR A 17 0.28 -0.97 2.07
CA THR A 17 0.45 -1.07 3.52
C THR A 17 -0.81 -1.62 4.18
N ARG A 18 -1.99 -1.13 3.79
CA ARG A 18 -3.28 -1.62 4.30
C ARG A 18 -3.54 -3.07 3.93
N LYS A 19 -3.25 -3.46 2.67
CA LYS A 19 -3.33 -4.86 2.20
C LYS A 19 -2.53 -5.78 3.13
N MET A 20 -1.26 -5.45 3.35
CA MET A 20 -0.39 -6.31 4.15
C MET A 20 -0.73 -6.33 5.65
N ILE A 21 -1.15 -5.22 6.23
CA ILE A 21 -1.66 -5.22 7.61
C ILE A 21 -2.91 -6.11 7.73
N SER A 22 -3.82 -6.05 6.77
CA SER A 22 -5.02 -6.89 6.76
C SER A 22 -4.68 -8.36 6.67
N LEU A 23 -3.71 -8.71 5.82
CA LEU A 23 -3.18 -10.07 5.72
C LEU A 23 -2.60 -10.57 7.06
N LEU A 24 -1.69 -9.79 7.66
CA LEU A 24 -1.05 -10.17 8.92
C LEU A 24 -2.07 -10.36 10.05
N ARG A 25 -3.06 -9.47 10.13
CA ARG A 25 -4.16 -9.56 11.11
C ARG A 25 -5.04 -10.79 10.87
N TYR A 26 -5.46 -11.03 9.64
CA TYR A 26 -6.29 -12.19 9.30
C TYR A 26 -5.57 -13.50 9.62
N ARG A 27 -4.28 -13.59 9.31
CA ARG A 27 -3.46 -14.79 9.53
C ARG A 27 -2.91 -14.94 10.95
N HIS A 28 -3.19 -13.97 11.84
CA HIS A 28 -2.67 -13.90 13.21
C HIS A 28 -1.13 -13.94 13.27
N ILE A 29 -0.46 -13.35 12.29
CA ILE A 29 0.99 -13.21 12.27
C ILE A 29 1.38 -12.01 13.14
N ASN A 30 2.26 -12.21 14.11
CA ASN A 30 2.74 -11.14 14.99
C ASN A 30 3.63 -10.16 14.23
N TYR A 31 3.33 -8.88 14.34
CA TYR A 31 4.10 -7.82 13.68
C TYR A 31 4.21 -6.56 14.54
N GLU A 32 5.19 -5.75 14.22
CA GLU A 32 5.26 -4.35 14.61
C GLU A 32 5.30 -3.47 13.36
N ILE A 33 4.77 -2.26 13.46
CA ILE A 33 4.76 -1.32 12.36
C ILE A 33 5.48 -0.03 12.74
N ILE A 34 6.36 0.40 11.85
CA ILE A 34 7.01 1.70 11.90
C ILE A 34 6.26 2.59 10.90
N TRP A 35 5.50 3.53 11.45
CA TRP A 35 4.77 4.49 10.64
C TRP A 35 5.66 5.64 10.19
N GLY A 36 5.51 6.05 8.93
CA GLY A 36 6.15 7.25 8.45
C GLY A 36 5.98 7.48 6.95
N ASP A 37 6.45 8.63 6.53
CA ASP A 37 6.52 9.04 5.15
C ASP A 37 7.57 8.20 4.39
N PRO A 38 7.25 7.73 3.19
CA PRO A 38 8.21 7.09 2.30
C PRO A 38 9.49 7.90 2.11
N GLY A 39 9.38 9.22 1.92
CA GLY A 39 10.54 10.11 1.76
C GLY A 39 11.42 10.15 3.02
N THR A 40 10.82 10.32 4.20
CA THR A 40 11.56 10.45 5.46
C THR A 40 12.11 9.11 5.96
N ILE A 41 11.29 8.05 5.93
CA ILE A 41 11.73 6.73 6.44
C ILE A 41 12.67 6.05 5.45
N LEU A 42 12.34 6.08 4.15
CA LEU A 42 13.15 5.38 3.15
C LEU A 42 14.42 6.16 2.78
N ASP A 43 14.44 7.47 2.98
CA ASP A 43 15.64 8.29 2.79
C ASP A 43 16.50 8.42 4.05
N SER A 44 15.94 8.17 5.25
CA SER A 44 16.73 8.15 6.46
C SER A 44 17.53 6.86 6.55
N ASP A 45 18.82 6.98 6.78
CA ASP A 45 19.68 5.80 7.03
C ASP A 45 19.49 5.23 8.44
N GLU A 46 18.71 5.91 9.29
CA GLU A 46 18.58 5.60 10.70
C GLU A 46 17.99 4.21 10.95
N ILE A 47 16.88 3.86 10.27
CA ILE A 47 16.23 2.57 10.43
C ILE A 47 17.09 1.45 9.84
N PHE A 48 17.57 1.65 8.61
CA PHE A 48 18.40 0.64 7.94
C PHE A 48 19.73 0.44 8.65
N THR A 49 20.32 1.52 9.19
CA THR A 49 21.50 1.46 10.06
C THR A 49 21.21 0.71 11.35
N LYS A 50 20.07 0.96 12.01
CA LYS A 50 19.65 0.25 13.22
C LYS A 50 19.57 -1.27 13.02
N PHE A 51 19.07 -1.71 11.87
CA PHE A 51 18.98 -3.13 11.53
C PHE A 51 20.23 -3.66 10.80
N ASN A 52 21.19 -2.80 10.50
CA ASN A 52 22.40 -3.13 9.71
C ASN A 52 22.07 -3.78 8.35
N ILE A 53 21.11 -3.21 7.63
CA ILE A 53 20.64 -3.70 6.34
C ILE A 53 20.69 -2.61 5.27
N GLU A 54 20.78 -3.02 4.00
CA GLU A 54 20.73 -2.09 2.87
C GLU A 54 19.31 -1.61 2.60
N LYS A 55 19.17 -0.38 2.11
CA LYS A 55 17.88 0.15 1.62
C LYS A 55 17.41 -0.67 0.41
N PRO A 56 16.11 -1.01 0.34
CA PRO A 56 15.59 -1.75 -0.80
C PRO A 56 15.61 -0.90 -2.08
N LYS A 57 15.75 -1.58 -3.20
CA LYS A 57 15.70 -0.97 -4.55
C LYS A 57 14.69 -1.73 -5.40
N PRO A 58 13.54 -1.14 -5.75
CA PRO A 58 13.07 0.23 -5.40
C PRO A 58 12.63 0.37 -3.93
N ALA A 59 12.75 1.59 -3.40
CA ALA A 59 12.24 1.95 -2.08
C ALA A 59 10.72 2.16 -2.16
N LEU A 60 9.93 1.13 -1.80
CA LEU A 60 8.48 1.11 -1.88
C LEU A 60 7.87 0.82 -0.49
N LEU A 61 6.61 1.18 -0.32
CA LEU A 61 5.82 0.81 0.86
C LEU A 61 4.73 -0.21 0.52
N PRO A 62 4.53 -1.18 1.43
CA PRO A 62 5.30 -1.43 2.64
C PRO A 62 6.67 -2.03 2.37
N THR A 63 7.64 -1.73 3.23
CA THR A 63 8.93 -2.43 3.30
C THR A 63 8.93 -3.33 4.51
N PHE A 64 9.23 -4.60 4.32
CA PHE A 64 9.37 -5.59 5.38
C PHE A 64 10.84 -5.82 5.71
N ILE A 65 11.14 -6.05 6.99
CA ILE A 65 12.46 -6.50 7.43
C ILE A 65 12.30 -7.98 7.79
N LEU A 66 12.86 -8.84 6.96
CA LEU A 66 12.69 -10.30 7.03
C LEU A 66 14.04 -10.99 6.95
N PRO A 67 14.19 -12.20 7.55
CA PRO A 67 15.38 -13.00 7.35
C PRO A 67 15.47 -13.52 5.92
N ASN A 68 16.65 -13.48 5.32
CA ASN A 68 16.96 -14.16 4.06
C ASN A 68 17.19 -15.68 4.29
N LYS A 69 17.62 -16.39 3.26
CA LYS A 69 17.87 -17.84 3.32
C LYS A 69 18.98 -18.24 4.29
N ASP A 70 19.91 -17.31 4.55
CA ASP A 70 21.06 -17.51 5.43
C ASP A 70 20.76 -17.07 6.88
N GLY A 71 19.53 -16.55 7.11
CA GLY A 71 19.10 -16.03 8.42
C GLY A 71 19.48 -14.58 8.68
N GLU A 72 20.10 -13.91 7.71
CA GLU A 72 20.46 -12.49 7.83
C GLU A 72 19.22 -11.63 7.49
N MET A 73 19.05 -10.51 8.20
CA MET A 73 17.93 -9.60 7.96
C MET A 73 18.13 -8.82 6.66
N GLU A 74 17.07 -8.73 5.89
CA GLU A 74 17.02 -7.96 4.63
C GLU A 74 15.75 -7.11 4.54
N ALA A 75 15.82 -6.02 3.78
CA ALA A 75 14.65 -5.20 3.47
C ALA A 75 14.00 -5.68 2.18
N VAL A 76 12.74 -6.11 2.27
CA VAL A 76 11.96 -6.67 1.15
C VAL A 76 10.76 -5.79 0.84
N THR A 77 10.55 -5.50 -0.42
CA THR A 77 9.39 -4.74 -0.91
C THR A 77 8.55 -5.61 -1.85
N ASP A 78 7.41 -5.09 -2.28
CA ASP A 78 6.40 -5.74 -3.10
C ASP A 78 5.50 -6.71 -2.32
N SER A 79 4.21 -6.35 -2.26
CA SER A 79 3.22 -7.05 -1.42
C SER A 79 2.94 -8.48 -1.89
N THR A 80 2.88 -8.72 -3.19
CA THR A 80 2.50 -10.02 -3.75
C THR A 80 3.57 -11.10 -3.53
N PRO A 81 4.86 -10.90 -3.83
CA PRO A 81 5.90 -11.87 -3.46
C PRO A 81 5.98 -12.14 -1.97
N ILE A 82 5.82 -11.09 -1.12
CA ILE A 82 5.83 -11.25 0.34
C ILE A 82 4.63 -12.08 0.81
N LEU A 83 3.42 -11.82 0.28
CA LEU A 83 2.25 -12.64 0.55
C LEU A 83 2.51 -14.12 0.21
N ARG A 84 3.04 -14.39 -0.98
CA ARG A 84 3.37 -15.76 -1.45
C ARG A 84 4.45 -16.43 -0.58
N ARG A 85 5.38 -15.66 -0.04
CA ARG A 85 6.36 -16.14 0.94
C ARG A 85 5.65 -16.53 2.24
N PHE A 86 4.77 -15.68 2.78
CA PHE A 86 4.04 -15.97 4.01
C PHE A 86 3.09 -17.17 3.89
N GLU A 87 2.52 -17.43 2.70
CA GLU A 87 1.74 -18.64 2.45
C GLU A 87 2.55 -19.94 2.67
N LYS A 88 3.84 -19.89 2.42
CA LYS A 88 4.75 -21.05 2.61
C LYS A 88 5.31 -21.14 4.04
N GLU A 89 5.53 -19.99 4.69
CA GLU A 89 6.15 -19.94 6.02
C GLU A 89 5.15 -20.11 7.16
N TYR A 90 3.89 -19.69 6.94
CA TYR A 90 2.80 -19.76 7.91
C TYR A 90 1.68 -20.64 7.33
N LEU A 91 1.50 -21.83 7.87
CA LEU A 91 0.58 -22.80 7.29
C LEU A 91 -0.89 -22.61 7.69
N GLU A 92 -1.15 -21.82 8.74
CA GLU A 92 -2.51 -21.57 9.23
C GLU A 92 -3.16 -20.39 8.53
N ARG A 93 -4.49 -20.45 8.37
CA ARG A 93 -5.33 -19.36 7.85
C ARG A 93 -4.86 -18.83 6.50
N SER A 94 -4.55 -19.74 5.56
CA SER A 94 -4.23 -19.38 4.18
C SER A 94 -5.29 -18.45 3.58
N VAL A 95 -4.85 -17.48 2.81
CA VAL A 95 -5.71 -16.61 2.01
C VAL A 95 -5.85 -17.11 0.57
N ILE A 96 -5.17 -18.20 0.23
CA ILE A 96 -5.28 -18.85 -1.08
C ILE A 96 -6.16 -20.08 -0.93
N PRO A 97 -7.31 -20.15 -1.61
CA PRO A 97 -8.18 -21.31 -1.59
C PRO A 97 -7.52 -22.57 -2.19
N ASP A 98 -7.79 -23.75 -1.60
CA ASP A 98 -7.30 -25.04 -2.13
C ASP A 98 -7.94 -25.43 -3.47
N ASN A 99 -9.18 -25.02 -3.70
CA ASN A 99 -9.87 -25.26 -4.97
C ASN A 99 -9.19 -24.46 -6.09
N PRO A 100 -8.74 -25.10 -7.19
CA PRO A 100 -7.96 -24.43 -8.24
C PRO A 100 -8.72 -23.31 -8.97
N VAL A 101 -10.04 -23.42 -9.10
CA VAL A 101 -10.88 -22.38 -9.72
C VAL A 101 -10.96 -21.17 -8.80
N LEU A 102 -11.22 -21.39 -7.51
CA LEU A 102 -11.25 -20.31 -6.52
C LEU A 102 -9.87 -19.68 -6.33
N SER A 103 -8.80 -20.49 -6.37
CA SER A 103 -7.43 -19.98 -6.32
C SER A 103 -7.11 -19.07 -7.52
N PHE A 104 -7.56 -19.44 -8.71
CA PHE A 104 -7.42 -18.59 -9.91
C PHE A 104 -8.23 -17.29 -9.77
N LEU A 105 -9.47 -17.36 -9.31
CA LEU A 105 -10.29 -16.16 -9.08
C LEU A 105 -9.68 -15.26 -8.00
N ASN A 106 -9.14 -15.84 -6.94
CA ASN A 106 -8.42 -15.10 -5.90
C ASN A 106 -7.21 -14.36 -6.47
N PHE A 107 -6.39 -15.05 -7.30
CA PHE A 107 -5.27 -14.42 -7.98
C PHE A 107 -5.73 -13.27 -8.88
N LEU A 108 -6.78 -13.47 -9.68
CA LEU A 108 -7.31 -12.46 -10.58
C LEU A 108 -7.83 -11.23 -9.81
N LEU A 109 -8.50 -11.43 -8.66
CA LEU A 109 -8.99 -10.34 -7.82
C LEU A 109 -7.86 -9.59 -7.13
N GLU A 110 -6.81 -10.30 -6.70
CA GLU A 110 -5.61 -9.68 -6.13
C GLU A 110 -4.91 -8.79 -7.18
N ASP A 111 -4.65 -9.33 -8.37
CA ASP A 111 -4.04 -8.60 -9.48
C ASP A 111 -4.87 -7.37 -9.88
N PHE A 112 -6.18 -7.54 -10.00
CA PHE A 112 -7.08 -6.42 -10.28
C PHE A 112 -7.06 -5.37 -9.17
N GLY A 113 -7.01 -5.78 -7.90
CA GLY A 113 -6.90 -4.89 -6.74
C GLY A 113 -5.61 -4.06 -6.77
N ASP A 114 -4.51 -4.70 -7.07
CA ASP A 114 -3.19 -4.08 -7.06
C ASP A 114 -2.96 -3.17 -8.28
N GLU A 115 -3.38 -3.59 -9.47
CA GLU A 115 -3.03 -2.91 -10.71
C GLU A 115 -4.12 -1.97 -11.25
N TRP A 116 -5.40 -2.24 -10.94
CA TRP A 116 -6.53 -1.47 -11.46
C TRP A 116 -7.28 -0.66 -10.41
N ALA A 117 -7.59 -1.23 -9.26
CA ALA A 117 -8.31 -0.51 -8.20
C ALA A 117 -7.50 0.67 -7.66
N THR A 118 -6.18 0.59 -7.65
CA THR A 118 -5.30 1.70 -7.31
C THR A 118 -5.39 2.87 -8.29
N LYS A 119 -5.72 2.61 -9.58
CA LYS A 119 -5.97 3.66 -10.57
C LYS A 119 -7.28 4.38 -10.29
N TYR A 120 -8.35 3.65 -9.90
CA TYR A 120 -9.59 4.28 -9.42
C TYR A 120 -9.33 5.16 -8.21
N MET A 121 -8.59 4.64 -7.21
CA MET A 121 -8.23 5.41 -6.01
C MET A 121 -7.51 6.70 -6.37
N PHE A 122 -6.56 6.67 -7.31
CA PHE A 122 -5.81 7.85 -7.73
C PHE A 122 -6.73 8.85 -8.45
N HIS A 123 -7.61 8.38 -9.34
CA HIS A 123 -8.62 9.20 -10.00
C HIS A 123 -9.51 9.91 -8.97
N TYR A 124 -10.18 9.18 -8.10
CA TYR A 124 -11.11 9.77 -7.12
C TYR A 124 -10.40 10.68 -6.10
N ARG A 125 -9.15 10.46 -5.83
CA ARG A 125 -8.40 11.30 -4.89
C ARG A 125 -7.97 12.64 -5.49
N TRP A 126 -7.73 12.69 -6.81
CA TRP A 126 -7.06 13.84 -7.42
C TRP A 126 -7.81 14.50 -8.58
N HIS A 127 -8.84 13.86 -9.15
CA HIS A 127 -9.60 14.41 -10.27
C HIS A 127 -10.62 15.47 -9.83
N PHE A 128 -11.32 15.24 -8.74
CA PHE A 128 -12.30 16.17 -8.20
C PHE A 128 -11.61 17.18 -7.28
N LYS A 129 -11.97 18.46 -7.44
CA LYS A 129 -11.31 19.56 -6.75
C LYS A 129 -11.35 19.40 -5.22
N GLU A 130 -12.54 19.14 -4.67
CA GLU A 130 -12.74 19.01 -3.23
C GLU A 130 -11.94 17.85 -2.64
N ASP A 131 -11.88 16.72 -3.35
CA ASP A 131 -11.11 15.54 -2.92
C ASP A 131 -9.59 15.81 -3.01
N ALA A 132 -9.15 16.51 -4.08
CA ALA A 132 -7.75 16.87 -4.25
C ALA A 132 -7.29 17.86 -3.16
N GLU A 133 -8.08 18.86 -2.83
CA GLU A 133 -7.81 19.81 -1.75
C GLU A 133 -7.75 19.09 -0.39
N ASN A 134 -8.71 18.20 -0.10
CA ASN A 134 -8.72 17.38 1.09
C ASN A 134 -7.49 16.46 1.18
N ALA A 135 -7.16 15.75 0.09
CA ALA A 135 -5.99 14.87 0.04
C ALA A 135 -4.68 15.64 0.24
N ALA A 136 -4.54 16.78 -0.41
CA ALA A 136 -3.36 17.64 -0.26
C ALA A 136 -3.19 18.14 1.18
N SER A 137 -4.27 18.42 1.88
CA SER A 137 -4.24 18.88 3.28
C SER A 137 -3.94 17.75 4.27
N LEU A 138 -4.44 16.54 4.02
CA LEU A 138 -4.32 15.41 4.96
C LEU A 138 -3.01 14.62 4.80
N LEU A 139 -2.49 14.49 3.58
CA LEU A 139 -1.30 13.68 3.33
C LEU A 139 -0.08 14.11 4.16
N PRO A 140 0.24 15.41 4.30
CA PRO A 140 1.33 15.85 5.18
C PRO A 140 1.16 15.39 6.62
N LEU A 141 -0.07 15.44 7.16
CA LEU A 141 -0.37 15.08 8.53
C LEU A 141 -0.27 13.56 8.80
N ASN A 142 -0.36 12.73 7.76
CA ASN A 142 -0.10 11.29 7.89
C ASN A 142 1.38 10.97 8.15
N HIS A 143 2.28 11.91 7.87
CA HIS A 143 3.71 11.78 8.15
C HIS A 143 4.01 12.25 9.57
N ASN A 144 3.46 13.39 9.95
CA ASN A 144 3.63 13.96 11.27
C ASN A 144 2.42 14.83 11.61
N ALA A 145 1.58 14.38 12.53
CA ALA A 145 0.40 15.10 12.98
C ALA A 145 0.74 16.41 13.74
N SER A 146 2.00 16.56 14.18
CA SER A 146 2.52 17.75 14.86
C SER A 146 3.37 18.64 13.94
N LEU A 147 3.20 18.49 12.62
CA LEU A 147 3.93 19.30 11.65
C LEU A 147 3.58 20.79 11.85
N PRO A 148 4.57 21.70 11.95
CA PRO A 148 4.31 23.14 12.01
C PRO A 148 3.49 23.62 10.79
N ASP A 149 2.59 24.56 11.00
CA ASP A 149 1.65 25.06 9.96
C ASP A 149 2.37 25.51 8.68
N GLU A 150 3.52 26.14 8.80
CA GLU A 150 4.31 26.59 7.65
C GLU A 150 4.80 25.41 6.81
N HIS A 151 5.35 24.38 7.45
CA HIS A 151 5.82 23.16 6.78
C HIS A 151 4.65 22.36 6.22
N TRP A 152 3.56 22.25 6.96
CA TRP A 152 2.33 21.62 6.47
C TRP A 152 1.84 22.29 5.19
N LYS A 153 1.78 23.64 5.19
CA LYS A 153 1.33 24.40 4.04
C LYS A 153 2.25 24.21 2.84
N GLN A 154 3.56 24.32 3.02
CA GLN A 154 4.55 24.10 1.96
C GLN A 154 4.39 22.73 1.32
N PHE A 155 4.21 21.67 2.15
CA PHE A 155 4.06 20.31 1.65
C PHE A 155 2.71 20.10 0.96
N SER A 156 1.63 20.68 1.48
CA SER A 156 0.31 20.64 0.86
C SER A 156 0.31 21.36 -0.51
N ASP A 157 0.89 22.55 -0.57
CA ASP A 157 1.02 23.35 -1.81
C ASP A 157 1.91 22.65 -2.88
N TYR A 158 2.84 21.81 -2.46
CA TYR A 158 3.66 20.98 -3.35
C TYR A 158 2.95 19.74 -3.83
N ILE A 159 2.35 18.95 -2.92
CA ILE A 159 1.85 17.62 -3.26
C ILE A 159 0.58 17.66 -4.12
N GLY A 160 -0.32 18.61 -3.87
CA GLY A 160 -1.57 18.75 -4.61
C GLY A 160 -1.35 18.90 -6.12
N PRO A 161 -0.73 20.01 -6.57
CA PRO A 161 -0.45 20.24 -7.99
C PRO A 161 0.34 19.09 -8.63
N ARG A 162 1.39 18.62 -7.95
CA ARG A 162 2.21 17.50 -8.44
C ARG A 162 1.41 16.23 -8.73
N GLN A 163 0.45 15.91 -7.89
CA GLN A 163 -0.36 14.69 -8.09
C GLN A 163 -1.45 14.90 -9.14
N ILE A 164 -2.06 16.08 -9.19
CA ILE A 164 -3.04 16.43 -10.23
C ILE A 164 -2.38 16.34 -11.61
N GLU A 165 -1.19 16.89 -11.78
CA GLU A 165 -0.43 16.80 -13.03
C GLU A 165 -0.10 15.35 -13.45
N ARG A 166 -0.17 14.40 -12.54
CA ARG A 166 0.09 12.97 -12.80
C ARG A 166 -1.15 12.14 -13.08
N LEU A 167 -2.34 12.73 -13.14
CA LEU A 167 -3.59 12.01 -13.48
C LEU A 167 -3.50 11.23 -14.79
N TRP A 168 -2.71 11.70 -15.74
CA TRP A 168 -2.46 11.01 -17.01
C TRP A 168 -1.82 9.62 -16.83
N VAL A 169 -1.03 9.40 -15.77
CA VAL A 169 -0.38 8.09 -15.49
C VAL A 169 -1.42 6.98 -15.30
N VAL A 170 -2.56 7.33 -14.73
CA VAL A 170 -3.68 6.42 -14.54
C VAL A 170 -4.76 6.55 -15.64
N GLY A 171 -4.45 7.32 -16.69
CA GLY A 171 -5.37 7.54 -17.80
C GLY A 171 -6.57 8.42 -17.48
N SER A 172 -6.53 9.19 -16.36
CA SER A 172 -7.62 10.06 -15.93
C SER A 172 -7.54 11.42 -16.60
N ASN A 173 -8.63 11.81 -17.27
CA ASN A 173 -8.87 13.13 -17.87
C ASN A 173 -10.38 13.31 -18.09
N GLU A 174 -10.81 14.49 -18.54
CA GLU A 174 -12.22 14.82 -18.75
C GLU A 174 -12.96 13.84 -19.66
N LYS A 175 -12.29 13.27 -20.68
CA LYS A 175 -12.91 12.31 -21.61
C LYS A 175 -13.07 10.92 -21.02
N THR A 176 -12.12 10.51 -20.18
CA THR A 176 -12.08 9.16 -19.61
C THR A 176 -12.76 9.08 -18.25
N ALA A 177 -12.92 10.18 -17.53
CA ALA A 177 -13.50 10.22 -16.19
C ALA A 177 -14.85 9.48 -16.11
N PRO A 178 -15.85 9.70 -17.01
CA PRO A 178 -17.13 8.98 -16.96
C PRO A 178 -16.97 7.46 -17.09
N VAL A 179 -16.02 7.01 -17.90
CA VAL A 179 -15.73 5.56 -18.08
C VAL A 179 -15.08 4.97 -16.84
N ILE A 180 -14.15 5.70 -16.22
CA ILE A 180 -13.49 5.29 -14.97
C ILE A 180 -14.52 5.16 -13.85
N GLU A 181 -15.39 6.15 -13.68
CA GLU A 181 -16.43 6.17 -12.66
C GLU A 181 -17.46 5.04 -12.86
N GLU A 182 -17.94 4.82 -14.09
CA GLU A 182 -18.84 3.72 -14.40
C GLU A 182 -18.18 2.36 -14.14
N SER A 183 -16.93 2.19 -14.55
CA SER A 183 -16.15 0.98 -14.31
C SER A 183 -16.00 0.69 -12.82
N TYR A 184 -15.70 1.71 -12.01
CA TYR A 184 -15.60 1.56 -10.56
C TYR A 184 -16.94 1.20 -9.91
N LYS A 185 -18.04 1.85 -10.28
CA LYS A 185 -19.39 1.51 -9.80
C LYS A 185 -19.78 0.07 -10.14
N ARG A 186 -19.43 -0.39 -11.35
CA ARG A 186 -19.63 -1.79 -11.78
C ARG A 186 -18.82 -2.76 -10.91
N PHE A 187 -17.56 -2.44 -10.67
CA PHE A 187 -16.70 -3.23 -9.77
C PHE A 187 -17.30 -3.33 -8.37
N LEU A 188 -17.74 -2.22 -7.77
CA LEU A 188 -18.39 -2.24 -6.46
C LEU A 188 -19.67 -3.10 -6.46
N ALA A 189 -20.50 -3.03 -7.49
CA ALA A 189 -21.71 -3.84 -7.60
C ALA A 189 -21.42 -5.35 -7.76
N ILE A 190 -20.29 -5.71 -8.36
CA ILE A 190 -19.82 -7.10 -8.44
C ILE A 190 -19.33 -7.56 -7.08
N MET A 191 -18.50 -6.75 -6.40
CA MET A 191 -17.96 -7.08 -5.08
C MET A 191 -19.05 -7.18 -4.01
N GLU A 192 -20.08 -6.34 -4.06
CA GLU A 192 -21.26 -6.44 -3.18
C GLU A 192 -21.90 -7.84 -3.24
N LYS A 193 -22.05 -8.38 -4.45
CA LYS A 193 -22.62 -9.73 -4.65
C LYS A 193 -21.63 -10.84 -4.27
N HIS A 194 -20.34 -10.58 -4.42
CA HIS A 194 -19.30 -11.57 -4.12
C HIS A 194 -19.09 -11.73 -2.62
N LEU A 195 -19.29 -10.66 -1.85
CA LEU A 195 -19.10 -10.65 -0.39
C LEU A 195 -20.35 -10.99 0.41
N ALA A 196 -21.55 -11.00 -0.22
CA ALA A 196 -22.82 -11.36 0.40
C ALA A 196 -22.96 -12.87 0.56
#